data_79b18aa401763ffcd7702a874b5d7613
#
_entry.id   79b18aa401763ffcd7702a874b5d7613
#
_cell.length_a   1.000
_cell.length_b   1.000
_cell.length_c   1.000
_cell.angle_alpha   90.00
_cell.angle_beta   90.00
_cell.angle_gamma   90.00
#
_symmetry.space_group_name_H-M   'P 1'
#
loop_
_entity.id
_entity.type
_entity.pdbx_description
1 polymer ?
#
loop_
_entity_poly.entity_id
_entity_poly.type
_entity_poly.pdbx_seq_one_letter_code
_entity_poly.pdbx_strand_id
1 'polypeptide(L)'
;MLTKFRHPASIRLRDVARASRVSRIRPYLPKMANQPNDHLFLLIKSLTKAEKRGFKIYATRNSAGDAKFIQLFDALDKAKEFDEDSLIRRLPDVNRNQLSNLKAHLYRQILTSLRLNYVNHNVDIQIREQIDYARILYDKGLYIQSLKVLEKAKSVSMQNSRVSLSSEILGFEKLIESQYITRSLRNRADQLIEE
;
A
#
# COMPACT_ATOMS: atom_id res chain seq x y z
N MET A 1 -36.28 -13.22 -47.88
CA MET A 1 -35.34 -13.86 -46.90
C MET A 1 -34.92 -12.80 -45.92
N LEU A 2 -35.53 -12.76 -44.72
CA LEU A 2 -35.28 -11.78 -43.69
C LEU A 2 -34.33 -12.42 -42.64
N THR A 3 -33.10 -12.00 -42.62
CA THR A 3 -32.11 -12.43 -41.62
C THR A 3 -32.38 -11.70 -40.30
N LYS A 4 -32.75 -12.46 -39.25
CA LYS A 4 -32.94 -12.00 -37.90
C LYS A 4 -31.60 -11.63 -37.28
N PHE A 5 -31.36 -10.35 -36.98
CA PHE A 5 -30.31 -9.90 -36.08
C PHE A 5 -30.68 -10.31 -34.64
N ARG A 6 -29.87 -11.19 -34.05
CA ARG A 6 -29.92 -11.49 -32.62
C ARG A 6 -29.22 -10.36 -31.85
N HIS A 7 -29.96 -9.70 -30.96
CA HIS A 7 -29.40 -8.82 -29.95
C HIS A 7 -28.48 -9.58 -28.99
N PRO A 8 -27.29 -9.04 -28.67
CA PRO A 8 -26.46 -9.60 -27.62
C PRO A 8 -27.14 -9.37 -26.26
N ALA A 9 -27.10 -10.41 -25.42
CA ALA A 9 -27.72 -10.47 -24.11
C ALA A 9 -27.27 -9.31 -23.20
N SER A 10 -28.24 -8.63 -22.63
CA SER A 10 -28.04 -7.60 -21.60
C SER A 10 -27.35 -8.21 -20.38
N ILE A 11 -26.12 -7.81 -20.10
CA ILE A 11 -25.39 -8.12 -18.88
C ILE A 11 -26.15 -7.46 -17.73
N ARG A 12 -26.73 -8.28 -16.83
CA ARG A 12 -27.51 -7.77 -15.70
C ARG A 12 -26.55 -7.06 -14.73
N LEU A 13 -26.94 -5.88 -14.34
CA LEU A 13 -26.24 -5.03 -13.33
C LEU A 13 -25.93 -5.76 -12.00
N ARG A 14 -26.57 -6.91 -11.74
CA ARG A 14 -26.30 -7.75 -10.55
C ARG A 14 -24.97 -8.50 -10.62
N ASP A 15 -24.40 -8.73 -11.80
CA ASP A 15 -23.14 -9.48 -11.96
C ASP A 15 -21.93 -8.58 -11.81
N VAL A 16 -22.08 -7.27 -12.05
CA VAL A 16 -21.02 -6.26 -11.83
C VAL A 16 -20.82 -5.96 -10.34
N ALA A 17 -21.91 -6.02 -9.53
CA ALA A 17 -21.83 -5.79 -8.08
C ALA A 17 -21.16 -6.97 -7.33
N ARG A 18 -21.02 -8.14 -7.95
CA ARG A 18 -20.39 -9.31 -7.34
C ARG A 18 -18.88 -9.36 -7.55
N ALA A 19 -18.35 -8.61 -8.51
CA ALA A 19 -16.92 -8.52 -8.79
C ALA A 19 -16.19 -7.52 -7.87
N SER A 20 -16.90 -6.67 -7.13
CA SER A 20 -16.32 -5.70 -6.18
C SER A 20 -16.13 -6.24 -4.75
N ARG A 21 -16.14 -7.56 -4.54
CA ARG A 21 -15.45 -8.11 -3.39
C ARG A 21 -13.96 -7.96 -3.66
N VAL A 22 -13.44 -6.78 -3.34
CA VAL A 22 -12.03 -6.61 -3.00
C VAL A 22 -11.74 -7.71 -1.97
N SER A 23 -11.24 -8.84 -2.46
CA SER A 23 -10.65 -9.86 -1.61
C SER A 23 -9.65 -9.07 -0.76
N ARG A 24 -9.89 -9.06 0.56
CA ARG A 24 -8.89 -8.58 1.51
C ARG A 24 -7.64 -9.38 1.17
N ILE A 25 -6.74 -8.76 0.42
CA ILE A 25 -5.40 -9.27 0.20
C ILE A 25 -4.80 -9.24 1.60
N ARG A 26 -4.92 -10.36 2.29
CA ARG A 26 -4.09 -10.59 3.47
C ARG A 26 -2.67 -10.55 2.92
N PRO A 27 -1.84 -9.58 3.33
CA PRO A 27 -0.47 -9.57 2.88
C PRO A 27 0.11 -10.95 3.19
N TYR A 28 0.51 -11.67 2.14
CA TYR A 28 1.23 -12.93 2.29
C TYR A 28 2.57 -12.58 2.92
N LEU A 29 2.60 -12.59 4.25
CA LEU A 29 3.85 -12.60 4.99
C LEU A 29 4.24 -14.07 5.11
N PRO A 30 5.33 -14.51 4.49
CA PRO A 30 5.84 -15.85 4.72
C PRO A 30 6.01 -16.02 6.22
N LYS A 31 5.63 -17.20 6.74
CA LYS A 31 5.91 -17.57 8.14
C LYS A 31 7.41 -17.44 8.35
N MET A 32 7.82 -16.38 9.00
CA MET A 32 9.21 -16.11 9.38
C MET A 32 9.57 -16.93 10.62
N ALA A 33 9.31 -18.24 10.57
CA ALA A 33 9.64 -19.16 11.64
C ALA A 33 11.01 -19.78 11.38
N ASN A 34 11.91 -19.65 12.35
CA ASN A 34 13.10 -20.45 12.56
C ASN A 34 14.12 -20.52 11.41
N GLN A 35 14.61 -19.38 10.90
CA GLN A 35 15.88 -19.36 10.18
C GLN A 35 16.99 -18.78 11.07
N PRO A 36 18.23 -19.34 11.04
CA PRO A 36 19.35 -18.83 11.81
C PRO A 36 19.69 -17.36 11.53
N ASN A 37 19.24 -16.82 10.39
CA ASN A 37 19.26 -15.40 10.05
C ASN A 37 17.84 -14.87 10.01
N ASP A 38 17.31 -14.41 11.14
CA ASP A 38 16.00 -13.76 11.20
C ASP A 38 16.01 -12.46 10.39
N HIS A 39 15.14 -12.37 9.39
CA HIS A 39 15.04 -11.20 8.50
C HIS A 39 14.77 -9.91 9.26
N LEU A 40 14.00 -9.95 10.35
CA LEU A 40 13.77 -8.79 11.19
C LEU A 40 15.05 -8.34 11.88
N PHE A 41 15.84 -9.28 12.40
CA PHE A 41 17.11 -8.97 13.05
C PHE A 41 18.09 -8.32 12.05
N LEU A 42 18.22 -8.90 10.85
CA LEU A 42 19.05 -8.34 9.78
C LEU A 42 18.59 -6.93 9.38
N LEU A 43 17.28 -6.72 9.24
CA LEU A 43 16.73 -5.39 8.95
C LEU A 43 17.09 -4.39 10.04
N ILE A 44 16.89 -4.72 11.33
CA ILE A 44 17.21 -3.83 12.44
C ILE A 44 18.72 -3.52 12.49
N LYS A 45 19.57 -4.50 12.21
CA LYS A 45 21.04 -4.28 12.15
C LYS A 45 21.48 -3.41 10.99
N SER A 46 20.78 -3.45 9.87
CA SER A 46 21.07 -2.60 8.70
C SER A 46 20.67 -1.14 8.88
N LEU A 47 19.79 -0.83 9.85
CA LEU A 47 19.31 0.53 10.07
C LEU A 47 20.42 1.46 10.58
N THR A 48 20.49 2.64 10.02
CA THR A 48 21.32 3.73 10.51
C THR A 48 20.80 4.27 11.86
N LYS A 49 21.64 5.01 12.58
CA LYS A 49 21.23 5.67 13.84
C LYS A 49 20.04 6.62 13.65
N ALA A 50 20.00 7.33 12.52
CA ALA A 50 18.91 8.25 12.18
C ALA A 50 17.60 7.50 11.93
N GLU A 51 17.63 6.38 11.19
CA GLU A 51 16.46 5.54 10.91
C GLU A 51 15.91 4.89 12.18
N LYS A 52 16.79 4.37 13.06
CA LYS A 52 16.40 3.85 14.38
C LYS A 52 15.69 4.90 15.23
N ARG A 53 16.21 6.13 15.25
CA ARG A 53 15.58 7.26 15.93
C ARG A 53 14.23 7.61 15.29
N GLY A 54 14.18 7.71 13.96
CA GLY A 54 12.96 7.99 13.20
C GLY A 54 11.88 6.95 13.46
N PHE A 55 12.24 5.66 13.45
CA PHE A 55 11.33 4.57 13.79
C PHE A 55 10.76 4.71 15.21
N LYS A 56 11.59 5.00 16.21
CA LYS A 56 11.10 5.18 17.59
C LYS A 56 10.11 6.32 17.72
N ILE A 57 10.37 7.46 17.05
CA ILE A 57 9.44 8.60 17.03
C ILE A 57 8.13 8.22 16.36
N TYR A 58 8.19 7.53 15.20
CA TYR A 58 7.03 7.03 14.49
C TYR A 58 6.20 6.07 15.36
N ALA A 59 6.87 5.11 16.00
CA ALA A 59 6.26 4.13 16.86
C ALA A 59 5.54 4.75 18.07
N THR A 60 6.17 5.72 18.73
CA THR A 60 5.59 6.42 19.90
C THR A 60 4.33 7.22 19.52
N ARG A 61 4.29 7.81 18.31
CA ARG A 61 3.13 8.58 17.85
C ARG A 61 1.93 7.71 17.46
N ASN A 62 2.19 6.53 16.88
CA ASN A 62 1.16 5.70 16.29
C ASN A 62 0.70 4.54 17.18
N SER A 63 1.33 4.34 18.32
CA SER A 63 1.06 3.20 19.21
C SER A 63 0.89 3.67 20.65
N ALA A 64 -0.27 4.18 20.96
CA ALA A 64 -0.63 4.62 22.32
C ALA A 64 -0.69 3.47 23.36
N GLY A 65 -0.33 2.23 23.00
CA GLY A 65 -0.45 1.09 23.92
C GLY A 65 0.53 -0.07 23.69
N ASP A 66 1.26 -0.12 22.59
CA ASP A 66 2.09 -1.29 22.27
C ASP A 66 3.56 -1.10 22.63
N ALA A 67 3.84 -0.93 23.94
CA ALA A 67 5.20 -0.94 24.46
C ALA A 67 5.98 -2.21 24.11
N LYS A 68 5.27 -3.33 23.87
CA LYS A 68 5.88 -4.65 23.62
C LYS A 68 6.72 -4.70 22.33
N PHE A 69 6.28 -4.08 21.23
CA PHE A 69 7.08 -4.13 20.02
C PHE A 69 8.28 -3.17 20.06
N ILE A 70 8.21 -2.08 20.82
CA ILE A 70 9.38 -1.21 21.08
C ILE A 70 10.39 -1.95 21.94
N GLN A 71 9.92 -2.69 22.96
CA GLN A 71 10.78 -3.54 23.79
C GLN A 71 11.46 -4.62 22.95
N LEU A 72 10.72 -5.26 22.03
CA LEU A 72 11.29 -6.24 21.08
C LEU A 72 12.34 -5.60 20.17
N PHE A 73 12.05 -4.41 19.63
CA PHE A 73 13.01 -3.66 18.81
C PHE A 73 14.30 -3.38 19.58
N ASP A 74 14.19 -2.89 20.81
CA ASP A 74 15.34 -2.55 21.65
C ASP A 74 16.15 -3.81 22.06
N ALA A 75 15.46 -4.92 22.30
CA ALA A 75 16.10 -6.20 22.60
C ALA A 75 16.91 -6.71 21.39
N LEU A 76 16.33 -6.65 20.20
CA LEU A 76 17.01 -7.07 18.95
C LEU A 76 18.13 -6.09 18.55
N ASP A 77 17.94 -4.80 18.76
CA ASP A 77 18.97 -3.79 18.47
C ASP A 77 20.22 -3.97 19.33
N LYS A 78 20.06 -4.31 20.60
CA LYS A 78 21.17 -4.55 21.56
C LYS A 78 21.81 -5.94 21.40
N ALA A 79 21.10 -6.92 20.84
CA ALA A 79 21.61 -8.28 20.69
C ALA A 79 22.78 -8.31 19.69
N LYS A 80 23.83 -9.08 19.94
CA LYS A 80 24.93 -9.31 19.00
C LYS A 80 24.57 -10.36 17.96
N GLU A 81 23.84 -11.38 18.38
CA GLU A 81 23.37 -12.51 17.58
C GLU A 81 21.88 -12.73 17.81
N PHE A 82 21.22 -13.34 16.84
CA PHE A 82 19.82 -13.68 16.98
C PHE A 82 19.67 -14.97 17.80
N ASP A 83 19.05 -14.86 18.97
CA ASP A 83 18.68 -15.99 19.81
C ASP A 83 17.24 -15.79 20.35
N GLU A 84 16.34 -16.66 19.88
CA GLU A 84 14.91 -16.59 20.21
C GLU A 84 14.66 -16.87 21.70
N ASP A 85 15.39 -17.80 22.30
CA ASP A 85 15.22 -18.15 23.71
C ASP A 85 15.68 -17.00 24.63
N SER A 86 16.73 -16.29 24.25
CA SER A 86 17.17 -15.06 24.94
C SER A 86 16.15 -13.93 24.82
N LEU A 87 15.48 -13.81 23.66
CA LEU A 87 14.42 -12.81 23.44
C LEU A 87 13.21 -13.09 24.34
N ILE A 88 12.76 -14.34 24.43
CA ILE A 88 11.63 -14.75 25.28
C ILE A 88 11.93 -14.44 26.75
N ARG A 89 13.15 -14.72 27.21
CA ARG A 89 13.57 -14.40 28.58
C ARG A 89 13.55 -12.89 28.88
N ARG A 90 13.82 -12.06 27.88
CA ARG A 90 13.79 -10.58 28.03
C ARG A 90 12.41 -9.96 27.88
N LEU A 91 11.44 -10.72 27.38
CA LEU A 91 10.06 -10.30 27.16
C LEU A 91 9.09 -11.20 27.92
N PRO A 92 9.02 -11.11 29.26
CA PRO A 92 8.24 -12.03 30.09
C PRO A 92 6.74 -12.02 29.77
N ASP A 93 6.23 -10.90 29.22
CA ASP A 93 4.82 -10.73 28.85
C ASP A 93 4.50 -11.25 27.44
N VAL A 94 5.43 -11.91 26.75
CA VAL A 94 5.27 -12.37 25.37
C VAL A 94 5.47 -13.88 25.28
N ASN A 95 4.40 -14.59 24.97
CA ASN A 95 4.46 -16.02 24.71
C ASN A 95 5.10 -16.32 23.35
N ARG A 96 5.70 -17.52 23.18
CA ARG A 96 6.34 -17.96 21.92
C ARG A 96 5.42 -17.83 20.70
N ASN A 97 4.13 -18.13 20.85
CA ASN A 97 3.13 -17.96 19.79
C ASN A 97 2.85 -16.49 19.43
N GLN A 98 2.93 -15.61 20.43
CA GLN A 98 2.76 -14.16 20.23
C GLN A 98 4.01 -13.53 19.62
N LEU A 99 5.20 -14.06 19.88
CA LEU A 99 6.47 -13.54 19.37
C LEU A 99 6.49 -13.51 17.84
N SER A 100 6.00 -14.55 17.17
CA SER A 100 5.93 -14.58 15.70
C SER A 100 5.06 -13.45 15.13
N ASN A 101 3.90 -13.21 15.72
CA ASN A 101 3.00 -12.12 15.31
C ASN A 101 3.61 -10.75 15.62
N LEU A 102 4.26 -10.61 16.77
CA LEU A 102 4.92 -9.39 17.19
C LEU A 102 6.10 -9.03 16.25
N LYS A 103 6.91 -10.04 15.87
CA LYS A 103 7.99 -9.88 14.89
C LYS A 103 7.45 -9.43 13.52
N ALA A 104 6.39 -10.06 13.02
CA ALA A 104 5.77 -9.70 11.75
C ALA A 104 5.16 -8.29 11.79
N HIS A 105 4.59 -7.90 12.93
CA HIS A 105 4.06 -6.55 13.13
C HIS A 105 5.21 -5.53 13.16
N LEU A 106 6.25 -5.76 13.96
CA LEU A 106 7.42 -4.89 14.06
C LEU A 106 8.09 -4.70 12.70
N TYR A 107 8.28 -5.78 11.93
CA TYR A 107 8.85 -5.71 10.58
C TYR A 107 8.08 -4.76 9.68
N ARG A 108 6.74 -4.86 9.64
CA ARG A 108 5.88 -3.94 8.88
C ARG A 108 6.00 -2.50 9.35
N GLN A 109 6.00 -2.27 10.66
CA GLN A 109 6.10 -0.92 11.22
C GLN A 109 7.43 -0.25 10.88
N ILE A 110 8.53 -1.00 10.90
CA ILE A 110 9.85 -0.51 10.47
C ILE A 110 9.81 -0.12 8.98
N LEU A 111 9.30 -0.99 8.10
CA LEU A 111 9.20 -0.69 6.68
C LEU A 111 8.29 0.51 6.40
N THR A 112 7.19 0.66 7.12
CA THR A 112 6.30 1.83 7.01
C THR A 112 7.03 3.12 7.41
N SER A 113 7.75 3.09 8.52
CA SER A 113 8.55 4.22 8.98
C SER A 113 9.66 4.59 7.97
N LEU A 114 10.35 3.59 7.43
CA LEU A 114 11.35 3.80 6.39
C LEU A 114 10.73 4.42 5.13
N ARG A 115 9.59 3.90 4.66
CA ARG A 115 8.88 4.46 3.51
C ARG A 115 8.60 5.95 3.70
N LEU A 116 8.10 6.36 4.87
CA LEU A 116 7.82 7.77 5.18
C LEU A 116 9.08 8.65 5.15
N ASN A 117 10.22 8.11 5.58
CA ASN A 117 11.50 8.83 5.52
C ASN A 117 12.04 8.92 4.08
N TYR A 118 11.89 7.84 3.31
CA TYR A 118 12.45 7.74 1.95
C TYR A 118 11.63 8.49 0.89
N VAL A 119 10.36 8.78 1.14
CA VAL A 119 9.50 9.57 0.24
C VAL A 119 10.17 10.89 -0.18
N ASN A 120 10.87 11.55 0.74
CA ASN A 120 11.53 12.83 0.44
C ASN A 120 12.88 12.70 -0.29
N HIS A 121 13.43 11.48 -0.39
CA HIS A 121 14.78 11.25 -0.90
C HIS A 121 14.82 10.27 -2.07
N ASN A 122 13.73 9.59 -2.37
CA ASN A 122 13.65 8.61 -3.44
C ASN A 122 12.48 8.94 -4.38
N VAL A 123 12.84 9.33 -5.60
CA VAL A 123 11.88 9.75 -6.63
C VAL A 123 10.88 8.64 -6.97
N ASP A 124 11.30 7.38 -7.03
CA ASP A 124 10.41 6.26 -7.36
C ASP A 124 9.36 6.05 -6.26
N ILE A 125 9.75 6.17 -4.99
CA ILE A 125 8.82 6.08 -3.84
C ILE A 125 7.86 7.27 -3.86
N GLN A 126 8.35 8.47 -4.16
CA GLN A 126 7.52 9.67 -4.28
C GLN A 126 6.46 9.54 -5.37
N ILE A 127 6.85 9.08 -6.57
CA ILE A 127 5.91 8.89 -7.68
C ILE A 127 4.86 7.83 -7.34
N ARG A 128 5.26 6.71 -6.74
CA ARG A 128 4.33 5.66 -6.32
C ARG A 128 3.33 6.13 -5.28
N GLU A 129 3.77 6.95 -4.34
CA GLU A 129 2.88 7.56 -3.36
C GLU A 129 1.82 8.45 -4.02
N GLN A 130 2.20 9.23 -5.05
CA GLN A 130 1.23 10.04 -5.82
C GLN A 130 0.25 9.17 -6.60
N ILE A 131 0.69 8.04 -7.16
CA ILE A 131 -0.20 7.08 -7.83
C ILE A 131 -1.20 6.48 -6.80
N ASP A 132 -0.75 6.14 -5.59
CA ASP A 132 -1.61 5.65 -4.52
C ASP A 132 -2.67 6.71 -4.11
N TYR A 133 -2.27 7.98 -3.97
CA TYR A 133 -3.19 9.08 -3.69
C TYR A 133 -4.23 9.27 -4.80
N ALA A 134 -3.79 9.20 -6.04
CA ALA A 134 -4.69 9.28 -7.18
C ALA A 134 -5.72 8.14 -7.17
N ARG A 135 -5.32 6.92 -6.81
CA ARG A 135 -6.21 5.77 -6.69
C ARG A 135 -7.23 5.95 -5.58
N ILE A 136 -6.81 6.44 -4.42
CA ILE A 136 -7.72 6.75 -3.31
C ILE A 136 -8.77 7.80 -3.73
N LEU A 137 -8.35 8.84 -4.45
CA LEU A 137 -9.24 9.88 -4.96
C LEU A 137 -10.22 9.31 -5.99
N TYR A 138 -9.74 8.46 -6.89
CA TYR A 138 -10.56 7.76 -7.87
C TYR A 138 -11.64 6.90 -7.21
N ASP A 139 -11.28 6.10 -6.21
CA ASP A 139 -12.22 5.25 -5.46
C ASP A 139 -13.29 6.07 -4.71
N LYS A 140 -12.98 7.33 -4.38
CA LYS A 140 -13.92 8.30 -3.80
C LYS A 140 -14.79 9.03 -4.85
N GLY A 141 -14.59 8.75 -6.14
CA GLY A 141 -15.29 9.44 -7.23
C GLY A 141 -14.75 10.84 -7.55
N LEU A 142 -13.62 11.23 -6.98
CA LEU A 142 -12.98 12.54 -7.18
C LEU A 142 -12.04 12.52 -8.39
N TYR A 143 -12.58 12.20 -9.57
CA TYR A 143 -11.84 11.93 -10.80
C TYR A 143 -10.94 13.09 -11.25
N ILE A 144 -11.44 14.32 -11.20
CA ILE A 144 -10.67 15.52 -11.59
C ILE A 144 -9.47 15.74 -10.65
N GLN A 145 -9.64 15.49 -9.35
CA GLN A 145 -8.53 15.59 -8.39
C GLN A 145 -7.52 14.48 -8.59
N SER A 146 -7.99 13.26 -8.88
CA SER A 146 -7.14 12.12 -9.23
C SER A 146 -6.26 12.42 -10.45
N LEU A 147 -6.85 12.95 -11.54
CA LEU A 147 -6.11 13.35 -12.75
C LEU A 147 -5.06 14.42 -12.46
N LYS A 148 -5.37 15.44 -11.63
CA LYS A 148 -4.41 16.48 -11.25
C LYS A 148 -3.19 15.92 -10.49
N VAL A 149 -3.41 14.90 -9.66
CA VAL A 149 -2.31 14.23 -8.92
C VAL A 149 -1.47 13.39 -9.90
N LEU A 150 -2.09 12.68 -10.82
CA LEU A 150 -1.40 11.89 -11.85
C LEU A 150 -0.57 12.76 -12.79
N GLU A 151 -1.08 13.91 -13.21
CA GLU A 151 -0.35 14.86 -14.06
C GLU A 151 0.97 15.32 -13.40
N LYS A 152 0.93 15.66 -12.10
CA LYS A 152 2.14 15.98 -11.34
C LYS A 152 3.12 14.81 -11.27
N ALA A 153 2.61 13.61 -10.95
CA ALA A 153 3.42 12.40 -10.91
C ALA A 153 4.06 12.08 -12.27
N LYS A 154 3.32 12.28 -13.36
CA LYS A 154 3.79 12.12 -14.75
C LYS A 154 4.94 13.08 -15.06
N SER A 155 4.78 14.36 -14.72
CA SER A 155 5.83 15.35 -14.92
C SER A 155 7.13 14.96 -14.21
N VAL A 156 7.04 14.56 -12.93
CA VAL A 156 8.20 14.10 -12.15
C VAL A 156 8.82 12.84 -12.74
N SER A 157 8.00 11.88 -13.19
CA SER A 157 8.48 10.62 -13.76
C SER A 157 9.22 10.84 -15.08
N MET A 158 8.73 11.74 -15.94
CA MET A 158 9.37 12.11 -17.21
C MET A 158 10.70 12.84 -16.99
N GLN A 159 10.74 13.82 -16.08
CA GLN A 159 11.95 14.56 -15.73
C GLN A 159 13.07 13.65 -15.22
N ASN A 160 12.71 12.54 -14.56
CA ASN A 160 13.67 11.59 -14.00
C ASN A 160 13.83 10.32 -14.85
N SER A 161 13.32 10.31 -16.09
CA SER A 161 13.42 9.19 -17.03
C SER A 161 12.87 7.86 -16.48
N ARG A 162 11.79 7.92 -15.69
CA ARG A 162 11.13 6.75 -15.10
C ARG A 162 10.05 6.20 -16.04
N VAL A 163 10.46 5.65 -17.17
CA VAL A 163 9.58 5.24 -18.27
C VAL A 163 8.45 4.27 -17.84
N SER A 164 8.77 3.27 -17.01
CA SER A 164 7.77 2.31 -16.52
C SER A 164 6.70 2.97 -15.65
N LEU A 165 7.08 3.90 -14.77
CA LEU A 165 6.12 4.65 -13.96
C LEU A 165 5.31 5.62 -14.80
N SER A 166 5.91 6.27 -15.80
CA SER A 166 5.18 7.11 -16.76
C SER A 166 4.11 6.31 -17.52
N SER A 167 4.44 5.09 -17.94
CA SER A 167 3.50 4.20 -18.61
C SER A 167 2.34 3.76 -17.72
N GLU A 168 2.61 3.45 -16.44
CA GLU A 168 1.60 3.12 -15.43
C GLU A 168 0.64 4.29 -15.21
N ILE A 169 1.17 5.52 -15.07
CA ILE A 169 0.39 6.73 -14.90
C ILE A 169 -0.51 6.99 -16.09
N LEU A 170 0.04 6.93 -17.32
CA LEU A 170 -0.74 7.12 -18.54
C LEU A 170 -1.87 6.10 -18.69
N GLY A 171 -1.63 4.83 -18.30
CA GLY A 171 -2.66 3.81 -18.30
C GLY A 171 -3.80 4.15 -17.33
N PHE A 172 -3.47 4.69 -16.17
CA PHE A 172 -4.47 5.08 -15.17
C PHE A 172 -5.23 6.35 -15.60
N GLU A 173 -4.57 7.37 -16.16
CA GLU A 173 -5.23 8.54 -16.74
C GLU A 173 -6.28 8.13 -17.78
N LYS A 174 -5.91 7.28 -18.75
CA LYS A 174 -6.84 6.77 -19.77
C LYS A 174 -8.05 6.04 -19.16
N LEU A 175 -7.83 5.24 -18.11
CA LEU A 175 -8.93 4.57 -17.41
C LEU A 175 -9.91 5.57 -16.82
N ILE A 176 -9.42 6.59 -16.13
CA ILE A 176 -10.26 7.63 -15.50
C ILE A 176 -11.04 8.40 -16.56
N GLU A 177 -10.37 8.85 -17.62
CA GLU A 177 -10.99 9.62 -18.70
C GLU A 177 -12.10 8.81 -19.39
N SER A 178 -11.85 7.54 -19.72
CA SER A 178 -12.85 6.68 -20.36
C SER A 178 -14.12 6.52 -19.52
N GLN A 179 -13.98 6.41 -18.21
CA GLN A 179 -15.11 6.28 -17.29
C GLN A 179 -15.82 7.62 -17.05
N TYR A 180 -15.07 8.71 -16.99
CA TYR A 180 -15.63 10.05 -16.85
C TYR A 180 -16.50 10.43 -18.05
N ILE A 181 -16.04 10.20 -19.27
CA ILE A 181 -16.77 10.42 -20.50
C ILE A 181 -18.06 9.58 -20.54
N THR A 182 -17.97 8.29 -20.20
CA THR A 182 -19.14 7.40 -20.19
C THR A 182 -20.21 7.85 -19.19
N ARG A 183 -19.80 8.34 -18.01
CA ARG A 183 -20.71 8.81 -16.98
C ARG A 183 -21.34 10.15 -17.34
N SER A 184 -20.55 11.06 -17.91
CA SER A 184 -21.02 12.35 -18.43
C SER A 184 -22.06 12.19 -19.54
N LEU A 185 -21.85 11.25 -20.47
CA LEU A 185 -22.81 10.94 -21.53
C LEU A 185 -24.10 10.35 -20.98
N ARG A 186 -24.06 9.47 -19.98
CA ARG A 186 -25.26 8.95 -19.31
C ARG A 186 -26.07 10.05 -18.62
N ASN A 187 -25.43 10.87 -17.82
CA ASN A 187 -26.10 11.96 -17.13
C ASN A 187 -26.78 12.94 -18.10
N ARG A 188 -26.14 13.21 -19.24
CA ARG A 188 -26.71 14.06 -20.28
C ARG A 188 -27.90 13.40 -21.00
N ALA A 189 -27.83 12.09 -21.25
CA ALA A 189 -28.92 11.34 -21.83
C ALA A 189 -30.15 11.31 -20.89
N ASP A 190 -29.93 11.11 -19.58
CA ASP A 190 -30.99 11.13 -18.58
C ASP A 190 -31.66 12.52 -18.48
N GLN A 191 -30.88 13.61 -18.53
CA GLN A 191 -31.39 14.97 -18.56
C GLN A 191 -32.25 15.26 -19.79
N LEU A 192 -31.84 14.75 -20.97
CA LEU A 192 -32.62 14.96 -22.22
C LEU A 192 -33.90 14.11 -22.30
N ILE A 193 -34.05 13.11 -21.46
CA ILE A 193 -35.30 12.31 -21.32
C ILE A 193 -36.29 13.01 -20.41
N GLU A 194 -35.83 13.80 -19.46
CA GLU A 194 -36.67 14.56 -18.51
C GLU A 194 -37.16 15.92 -19.07
N GLU A 195 -36.55 16.45 -20.16
CA GLU A 195 -37.00 17.63 -20.91
C GLU A 195 -38.05 17.24 -21.98
#